data_a03b0fac0ab61e88ab51ca4b6e9e6711
#
_entry.id   a03b0fac0ab61e88ab51ca4b6e9e6711
#
_cell.length_a   1.000
_cell.length_b   1.000
_cell.length_c   1.000
_cell.angle_alpha   90.00
_cell.angle_beta   90.00
_cell.angle_gamma   90.00
#
_symmetry.space_group_name_H-M   'P 1'
#
loop_
_entity.id
_entity.type
_entity.pdbx_description
1 polymer ?
#
loop_
_entity_poly.entity_id
_entity_poly.type
_entity_poly.pdbx_seq_one_letter_code
_entity_poly.pdbx_strand_id
1 'polypeptide(L)'
;MRRALSYVCSSSVVFLASEYITNPQQTPCPARRKLSETMDPYKYLNIRLNPDGSLSRNGEAKLLPPAPSGELIAVTSASADGPARRIVHSNDLPLDDAKGTSVRLFVPAGVGDGASSRLPLILYFHGGGYVLFRAASEPFHNTAAVLAATVPAAVASVDYRLAPEHRLPAAFDDAADAVRWVRSYAAGSPGRPVFIMGCHNGASIAFRAALAAADQGLELRGLILNQAHHSGVERTAAENASVDDRVLPLPANDLLWELALPFAADRDHEYCNPETMLAGVSKARLRKLPPCLVLGRKKDPPRDRQRVLVAALREAGVDVEARMDGAGFHAMELFKPNCAAEFNAQVADFVRRHAGDHGVEVHAARSRL
;
A
#
# COMPACT_ATOMS: atom_id res chain seq x y z
N MET A 1 29.10 6.75 -21.80
CA MET A 1 27.77 6.35 -22.34
C MET A 1 26.88 5.93 -21.18
N ARG A 2 26.04 6.82 -20.68
CA ARG A 2 25.14 6.58 -19.55
C ARG A 2 23.78 6.09 -20.11
N ARG A 3 23.40 4.86 -19.83
CA ARG A 3 22.08 4.33 -20.21
C ARG A 3 21.04 4.94 -19.28
N ALA A 4 20.23 5.86 -19.79
CA ALA A 4 19.02 6.33 -19.13
C ALA A 4 17.95 5.23 -19.25
N LEU A 5 17.56 4.61 -18.13
CA LEU A 5 16.40 3.74 -18.07
C LEU A 5 15.14 4.62 -17.98
N SER A 6 14.48 4.81 -19.11
CA SER A 6 13.15 5.39 -19.15
C SER A 6 12.13 4.33 -18.74
N TYR A 7 11.62 4.40 -17.51
CA TYR A 7 10.52 3.57 -17.08
C TYR A 7 9.18 4.16 -17.60
N VAL A 8 8.76 3.66 -18.74
CA VAL A 8 7.35 3.56 -19.08
C VAL A 8 6.83 2.39 -18.23
N CYS A 9 5.73 2.57 -17.51
CA CYS A 9 5.05 1.52 -16.75
C CYS A 9 4.83 0.31 -17.68
N SER A 10 5.78 -0.62 -17.73
CA SER A 10 5.71 -1.82 -18.56
C SER A 10 5.65 -3.06 -17.67
N SER A 11 4.46 -3.63 -17.60
CA SER A 11 4.22 -5.05 -17.94
C SER A 11 4.74 -6.15 -17.01
N SER A 12 5.38 -5.95 -15.89
CA SER A 12 5.91 -7.06 -15.09
C SER A 12 5.00 -7.54 -13.95
N VAL A 13 3.97 -6.78 -13.57
CA VAL A 13 2.86 -7.29 -12.73
C VAL A 13 1.95 -8.24 -13.53
N VAL A 14 2.18 -8.30 -14.84
CA VAL A 14 1.38 -9.02 -15.84
C VAL A 14 1.53 -10.55 -15.72
N PHE A 15 2.53 -11.08 -15.03
CA PHE A 15 2.72 -12.54 -14.99
C PHE A 15 1.66 -13.30 -14.17
N LEU A 16 0.98 -12.67 -13.21
CA LEU A 16 -0.15 -13.30 -12.51
C LEU A 16 -1.50 -13.18 -13.24
N ALA A 17 -1.59 -12.31 -14.27
CA ALA A 17 -2.81 -12.09 -15.03
C ALA A 17 -2.60 -11.95 -16.55
N SER A 18 -1.38 -12.14 -17.10
CA SER A 18 -1.04 -11.75 -18.47
C SER A 18 -1.67 -12.60 -19.56
N GLU A 19 -2.04 -13.82 -19.31
CA GLU A 19 -2.77 -14.62 -20.31
C GLU A 19 -4.23 -14.18 -20.49
N TYR A 20 -4.78 -13.37 -19.58
CA TYR A 20 -6.18 -12.93 -19.60
C TYR A 20 -6.42 -11.46 -20.00
N ILE A 21 -5.37 -10.64 -20.09
CA ILE A 21 -5.51 -9.18 -20.29
C ILE A 21 -5.26 -8.74 -21.77
N THR A 22 -4.65 -9.55 -22.61
CA THR A 22 -4.10 -9.11 -23.91
C THR A 22 -5.04 -9.19 -25.12
N ASN A 23 -6.34 -9.50 -24.98
CA ASN A 23 -7.22 -9.50 -26.18
C ASN A 23 -8.60 -8.88 -25.94
N PRO A 24 -8.83 -7.59 -26.33
CA PRO A 24 -10.14 -6.94 -26.26
C PRO A 24 -11.17 -7.40 -27.32
N GLN A 25 -10.77 -8.25 -28.27
CA GLN A 25 -11.62 -8.67 -29.40
C GLN A 25 -11.79 -10.20 -29.47
N GLN A 26 -12.26 -10.82 -28.39
CA GLN A 26 -12.78 -12.17 -28.51
C GLN A 26 -14.26 -12.21 -28.18
N THR A 27 -15.02 -12.75 -29.18
CA THR A 27 -16.42 -13.11 -29.23
C THR A 27 -17.07 -13.53 -27.91
N PRO A 28 -18.42 -13.38 -27.74
CA PRO A 28 -19.10 -13.75 -26.51
C PRO A 28 -18.84 -15.20 -26.14
N CYS A 29 -18.17 -15.38 -25.01
CA CYS A 29 -17.83 -16.67 -24.43
C CYS A 29 -19.12 -17.46 -24.12
N PRO A 30 -19.20 -18.75 -24.46
CA PRO A 30 -20.32 -19.59 -24.05
C PRO A 30 -20.34 -19.74 -22.56
N ALA A 31 -21.54 -19.63 -21.97
CA ALA A 31 -21.93 -19.88 -20.59
C ALA A 31 -20.79 -19.79 -19.53
N ARG A 32 -20.79 -18.71 -18.75
CA ARG A 32 -19.95 -18.53 -17.54
C ARG A 32 -19.96 -19.81 -16.69
N ARG A 33 -19.00 -20.68 -16.91
CA ARG A 33 -18.69 -21.75 -15.99
C ARG A 33 -18.13 -21.08 -14.73
N LYS A 34 -18.73 -21.35 -13.56
CA LYS A 34 -18.27 -20.82 -12.27
C LYS A 34 -16.79 -21.18 -12.09
N LEU A 35 -15.88 -20.23 -12.27
CA LEU A 35 -14.43 -20.41 -12.02
C LEU A 35 -14.15 -20.87 -10.58
N SER A 36 -15.05 -20.52 -9.64
CA SER A 36 -14.84 -20.72 -8.20
C SER A 36 -14.81 -22.19 -7.73
N GLU A 37 -15.42 -23.12 -8.47
CA GLU A 37 -15.47 -24.54 -8.04
C GLU A 37 -14.25 -25.36 -8.52
N THR A 38 -13.38 -24.79 -9.37
CA THR A 38 -12.24 -25.50 -9.98
C THR A 38 -10.90 -24.77 -9.87
N MET A 39 -10.87 -23.55 -9.29
CA MET A 39 -9.66 -22.77 -9.20
C MET A 39 -8.80 -23.22 -8.02
N ASP A 40 -7.58 -23.68 -8.31
CA ASP A 40 -6.55 -23.91 -7.31
C ASP A 40 -5.91 -22.58 -6.90
N PRO A 41 -6.12 -22.10 -5.66
CA PRO A 41 -5.63 -20.80 -5.22
C PRO A 41 -4.09 -20.78 -5.10
N TYR A 42 -3.43 -21.89 -4.80
CA TYR A 42 -1.96 -21.97 -4.78
C TYR A 42 -1.38 -21.75 -6.19
N LYS A 43 -1.97 -22.40 -7.18
CA LYS A 43 -1.60 -22.21 -8.59
C LYS A 43 -1.89 -20.78 -9.06
N TYR A 44 -3.04 -20.23 -8.67
CA TYR A 44 -3.42 -18.86 -9.03
C TYR A 44 -2.43 -17.82 -8.48
N LEU A 45 -2.05 -17.95 -7.21
CA LEU A 45 -1.07 -17.06 -6.56
C LEU A 45 0.38 -17.40 -6.93
N ASN A 46 0.59 -18.48 -7.71
CA ASN A 46 1.90 -19.01 -8.08
C ASN A 46 2.82 -19.24 -6.87
N ILE A 47 2.27 -19.87 -5.84
CA ILE A 47 2.95 -20.20 -4.59
C ILE A 47 2.86 -21.70 -4.32
N ARG A 48 3.75 -22.21 -3.47
CA ARG A 48 3.74 -23.59 -3.01
C ARG A 48 4.13 -23.67 -1.54
N LEU A 49 3.29 -24.32 -0.73
CA LEU A 49 3.63 -24.62 0.65
C LEU A 49 4.64 -25.80 0.67
N ASN A 50 5.75 -25.60 1.34
CA ASN A 50 6.80 -26.60 1.50
C ASN A 50 6.51 -27.50 2.72
N PRO A 51 7.12 -28.73 2.81
CA PRO A 51 6.90 -29.62 3.94
C PRO A 51 7.33 -29.05 5.30
N ASP A 52 8.26 -28.12 5.32
CA ASP A 52 8.73 -27.42 6.54
C ASP A 52 7.83 -26.25 6.96
N GLY A 53 6.73 -26.00 6.24
CA GLY A 53 5.80 -24.92 6.50
C GLY A 53 6.20 -23.56 5.88
N SER A 54 7.36 -23.50 5.24
CA SER A 54 7.77 -22.30 4.47
C SER A 54 7.01 -22.20 3.14
N LEU A 55 7.06 -21.05 2.50
CA LEU A 55 6.38 -20.80 1.23
C LEU A 55 7.37 -20.51 0.10
N SER A 56 7.32 -21.32 -0.96
CA SER A 56 7.96 -20.99 -2.23
C SER A 56 7.06 -20.02 -3.00
N ARG A 57 7.56 -18.83 -3.33
CA ARG A 57 6.87 -17.78 -4.08
C ARG A 57 7.42 -17.75 -5.51
N ASN A 58 6.91 -18.68 -6.37
CA ASN A 58 7.46 -18.91 -7.71
C ASN A 58 7.20 -17.76 -8.71
N GLY A 59 6.27 -16.87 -8.37
CA GLY A 59 5.90 -15.70 -9.17
C GLY A 59 6.32 -14.39 -8.52
N GLU A 60 7.36 -14.39 -7.69
CA GLU A 60 7.83 -13.14 -7.07
C GLU A 60 8.11 -12.09 -8.15
N ALA A 61 7.54 -10.92 -7.94
CA ALA A 61 7.87 -9.76 -8.75
C ALA A 61 9.38 -9.48 -8.61
N LYS A 62 10.00 -9.07 -9.70
CA LYS A 62 11.41 -8.68 -9.71
C LYS A 62 11.73 -7.75 -8.54
N LEU A 63 12.75 -8.09 -7.77
CA LEU A 63 13.29 -7.22 -6.73
C LEU A 63 14.22 -6.19 -7.38
N LEU A 64 13.94 -4.92 -7.13
CA LEU A 64 14.74 -3.81 -7.62
C LEU A 64 15.77 -3.41 -6.55
N PRO A 65 17.04 -3.17 -6.92
CA PRO A 65 18.01 -2.63 -5.98
C PRO A 65 17.63 -1.21 -5.55
N PRO A 66 18.12 -0.73 -4.39
CA PRO A 66 18.01 0.68 -4.05
C PRO A 66 18.78 1.51 -5.09
N ALA A 67 18.32 2.73 -5.35
CA ALA A 67 18.96 3.68 -6.26
C ALA A 67 19.54 4.86 -5.43
N PRO A 68 20.73 4.70 -4.81
CA PRO A 68 21.39 5.77 -4.07
C PRO A 68 21.88 6.89 -5.03
N SER A 69 22.42 7.97 -4.47
CA SER A 69 22.89 9.12 -5.25
C SER A 69 23.86 8.70 -6.36
N GLY A 70 23.38 8.58 -7.59
CA GLY A 70 24.18 8.11 -8.76
C GLY A 70 23.40 7.24 -9.74
N GLU A 71 22.46 6.44 -9.28
CA GLU A 71 21.42 5.78 -10.10
C GLU A 71 20.07 6.43 -9.81
N LEU A 72 19.47 6.98 -10.84
CA LEU A 72 18.31 7.85 -10.69
C LEU A 72 17.07 7.12 -11.19
N ILE A 73 16.07 6.97 -10.31
CA ILE A 73 14.72 6.54 -10.73
C ILE A 73 14.07 7.74 -11.43
N ALA A 74 13.99 7.69 -12.76
CA ALA A 74 13.31 8.72 -13.53
C ALA A 74 11.81 8.44 -13.53
N VAL A 75 11.05 9.28 -12.86
CA VAL A 75 9.59 9.22 -12.84
C VAL A 75 9.04 10.28 -13.79
N THR A 76 8.23 9.87 -14.76
CA THR A 76 7.45 10.79 -15.58
C THR A 76 6.08 10.94 -14.96
N SER A 77 5.78 12.08 -14.36
CA SER A 77 4.46 12.38 -13.81
C SER A 77 3.67 13.25 -14.77
N ALA A 78 2.38 12.97 -14.95
CA ALA A 78 1.47 13.92 -15.57
C ALA A 78 1.25 15.06 -14.58
N SER A 79 1.58 16.29 -14.98
CA SER A 79 1.21 17.51 -14.26
C SER A 79 0.34 18.40 -15.13
N ALA A 80 -0.36 19.38 -14.53
CA ALA A 80 -1.16 20.34 -15.28
C ALA A 80 -0.32 21.13 -16.30
N ASP A 81 0.99 21.27 -16.07
CA ASP A 81 1.94 21.99 -16.92
C ASP A 81 2.66 21.07 -17.93
N GLY A 82 2.22 19.81 -18.08
CA GLY A 82 2.82 18.81 -18.94
C GLY A 82 3.64 17.74 -18.19
N PRO A 83 4.20 16.75 -18.90
CA PRO A 83 4.95 15.68 -18.29
C PRO A 83 6.25 16.20 -17.67
N ALA A 84 6.33 16.20 -16.35
CA ALA A 84 7.53 16.57 -15.61
C ALA A 84 8.35 15.32 -15.29
N ARG A 85 9.62 15.29 -15.72
CA ARG A 85 10.56 14.25 -15.31
C ARG A 85 11.13 14.61 -13.93
N ARG A 86 10.83 13.79 -12.93
CA ARG A 86 11.41 13.92 -11.59
C ARG A 86 12.33 12.76 -11.30
N ILE A 87 13.30 13.01 -10.47
CA ILE A 87 14.31 12.04 -10.07
C ILE A 87 14.11 11.73 -8.59
N VAL A 88 14.21 10.46 -8.23
CA VAL A 88 14.08 9.97 -6.86
C VAL A 88 15.28 9.09 -6.53
N HIS A 89 15.83 9.27 -5.35
CA HIS A 89 16.84 8.37 -4.78
C HIS A 89 16.16 7.39 -3.85
N SER A 90 16.71 6.18 -3.70
CA SER A 90 16.26 5.25 -2.68
C SER A 90 17.40 4.56 -1.97
N ASN A 91 17.27 4.40 -0.65
CA ASN A 91 18.24 3.70 0.19
C ASN A 91 17.51 2.74 1.12
N ASP A 92 18.12 1.59 1.39
CA ASP A 92 17.64 0.66 2.41
C ASP A 92 18.29 0.98 3.75
N LEU A 93 17.47 1.14 4.77
CA LEU A 93 17.87 1.43 6.14
C LEU A 93 17.38 0.29 7.04
N PRO A 94 18.19 -0.21 7.98
CA PRO A 94 17.75 -1.23 8.91
C PRO A 94 16.63 -0.70 9.80
N LEU A 95 15.62 -1.54 10.05
CA LEU A 95 14.57 -1.27 11.02
C LEU A 95 14.81 -2.07 12.30
N ASP A 96 14.94 -3.39 12.15
CA ASP A 96 15.31 -4.32 13.24
C ASP A 96 16.11 -5.49 12.62
N ASP A 97 17.43 -5.51 12.89
CA ASP A 97 18.34 -6.52 12.36
C ASP A 97 18.02 -7.93 12.86
N ALA A 98 17.52 -8.06 14.09
CA ALA A 98 17.16 -9.35 14.66
C ALA A 98 15.93 -9.96 14.00
N LYS A 99 15.04 -9.14 13.44
CA LYS A 99 13.86 -9.53 12.69
C LYS A 99 14.11 -9.57 11.18
N GLY A 100 15.22 -9.03 10.69
CA GLY A 100 15.52 -8.90 9.27
C GLY A 100 14.58 -7.92 8.56
N THR A 101 14.06 -6.92 9.27
CA THR A 101 13.17 -5.90 8.71
C THR A 101 13.93 -4.62 8.34
N SER A 102 13.45 -3.93 7.33
CA SER A 102 14.08 -2.71 6.81
C SER A 102 13.05 -1.68 6.34
N VAL A 103 13.55 -0.49 6.07
CA VAL A 103 12.80 0.60 5.46
C VAL A 103 13.53 1.01 4.19
N ARG A 104 12.85 0.96 3.04
CA ARG A 104 13.33 1.60 1.82
C ARG A 104 12.86 3.04 1.78
N LEU A 105 13.79 3.96 1.98
CA LEU A 105 13.52 5.40 1.98
C LEU A 105 13.69 5.98 0.57
N PHE A 106 12.63 6.56 0.02
CA PHE A 106 12.62 7.27 -1.25
C PHE A 106 12.60 8.78 -1.01
N VAL A 107 13.53 9.51 -1.64
CA VAL A 107 13.65 10.97 -1.49
C VAL A 107 13.75 11.63 -2.87
N PRO A 108 12.91 12.65 -3.17
CA PRO A 108 13.02 13.41 -4.41
C PRO A 108 14.41 14.05 -4.54
N ALA A 109 15.04 13.96 -5.72
CA ALA A 109 16.31 14.60 -6.00
C ALA A 109 16.14 16.12 -6.20
N GLY A 110 17.24 16.87 -5.99
CA GLY A 110 17.26 18.32 -6.18
C GLY A 110 16.64 19.12 -5.01
N VAL A 111 16.24 18.43 -3.95
CA VAL A 111 15.88 19.06 -2.68
C VAL A 111 17.18 19.18 -1.89
N GLY A 112 17.66 20.41 -1.66
CA GLY A 112 18.90 20.64 -0.88
C GLY A 112 18.78 20.06 0.54
N ASP A 113 19.92 19.73 1.16
CA ASP A 113 20.00 19.00 2.44
C ASP A 113 19.12 19.62 3.55
N GLY A 114 19.01 20.95 3.62
CA GLY A 114 18.14 21.64 4.56
C GLY A 114 16.65 21.59 4.20
N ALA A 115 16.30 21.37 2.94
CA ALA A 115 14.91 21.29 2.47
C ALA A 115 14.38 19.86 2.48
N SER A 116 15.26 18.84 2.33
CA SER A 116 14.88 17.42 2.45
C SER A 116 14.35 17.10 3.84
N SER A 117 14.87 17.76 4.89
CA SER A 117 14.38 17.62 6.26
C SER A 117 12.99 18.22 6.49
N ARG A 118 12.52 19.10 5.60
CA ARG A 118 11.18 19.74 5.68
C ARG A 118 10.10 19.03 4.87
N LEU A 119 10.48 18.13 3.96
CA LEU A 119 9.51 17.35 3.19
C LEU A 119 8.60 16.55 4.12
N PRO A 120 7.30 16.46 3.86
CA PRO A 120 6.44 15.49 4.51
C PRO A 120 7.07 14.09 4.45
N LEU A 121 6.90 13.31 5.50
CA LEU A 121 7.31 11.90 5.56
C LEU A 121 6.07 11.01 5.50
N ILE A 122 6.02 10.12 4.53
CA ILE A 122 4.96 9.11 4.41
C ILE A 122 5.55 7.76 4.81
N LEU A 123 5.13 7.20 5.94
CA LEU A 123 5.38 5.81 6.30
C LEU A 123 4.42 4.93 5.51
N TYR A 124 4.94 4.12 4.59
CA TYR A 124 4.17 3.38 3.61
C TYR A 124 4.26 1.86 3.82
N PHE A 125 3.10 1.20 3.81
CA PHE A 125 2.96 -0.25 3.88
C PHE A 125 2.38 -0.79 2.58
N HIS A 126 3.12 -1.69 1.94
CA HIS A 126 2.73 -2.29 0.66
C HIS A 126 1.63 -3.34 0.80
N GLY A 127 1.00 -3.71 -0.33
CA GLY A 127 0.02 -4.78 -0.43
C GLY A 127 0.65 -6.17 -0.60
N GLY A 128 -0.20 -7.19 -0.87
CA GLY A 128 0.23 -8.56 -1.12
C GLY A 128 -0.37 -9.60 -0.17
N GLY A 129 -1.44 -9.25 0.57
CA GLY A 129 -2.17 -10.18 1.45
C GLY A 129 -1.36 -10.70 2.62
N TYR A 130 -0.35 -9.97 3.09
CA TYR A 130 0.65 -10.37 4.10
C TYR A 130 1.59 -11.50 3.68
N VAL A 131 1.41 -12.06 2.49
CA VAL A 131 2.08 -13.28 2.01
C VAL A 131 3.05 -12.99 0.87
N LEU A 132 2.70 -12.03 0.02
CA LEU A 132 3.39 -11.73 -1.22
C LEU A 132 4.07 -10.36 -1.18
N PHE A 133 5.12 -10.20 -1.99
CA PHE A 133 5.84 -8.96 -2.24
C PHE A 133 6.68 -8.45 -1.06
N ARG A 134 7.51 -7.49 -1.40
CA ARG A 134 8.40 -6.75 -0.50
C ARG A 134 8.43 -5.28 -0.89
N ALA A 135 8.99 -4.43 -0.05
CA ALA A 135 9.24 -3.02 -0.40
C ALA A 135 10.12 -2.88 -1.65
N ALA A 136 11.00 -3.86 -1.90
CA ALA A 136 11.85 -3.94 -3.08
C ALA A 136 11.16 -4.53 -4.33
N SER A 137 9.99 -5.14 -4.20
CA SER A 137 9.26 -5.70 -5.34
C SER A 137 8.87 -4.62 -6.32
N GLU A 138 9.11 -4.83 -7.60
CA GLU A 138 8.97 -3.83 -8.67
C GLU A 138 7.67 -3.00 -8.60
N PRO A 139 6.46 -3.57 -8.41
CA PRO A 139 5.24 -2.78 -8.38
C PRO A 139 5.19 -1.79 -7.20
N PHE A 140 5.65 -2.20 -6.01
CA PHE A 140 5.61 -1.37 -4.82
C PHE A 140 6.80 -0.42 -4.71
N HIS A 141 7.98 -0.83 -5.20
CA HIS A 141 9.12 0.06 -5.39
C HIS A 141 8.76 1.22 -6.32
N ASN A 142 8.16 0.90 -7.49
CA ASN A 142 7.73 1.92 -8.45
C ASN A 142 6.62 2.81 -7.88
N THR A 143 5.64 2.24 -7.18
CA THR A 143 4.59 3.02 -6.50
C THR A 143 5.18 4.01 -5.50
N ALA A 144 6.10 3.58 -4.64
CA ALA A 144 6.75 4.44 -3.65
C ALA A 144 7.60 5.53 -4.31
N ALA A 145 8.32 5.20 -5.39
CA ALA A 145 9.10 6.18 -6.15
C ALA A 145 8.19 7.23 -6.82
N VAL A 146 7.07 6.79 -7.42
CA VAL A 146 6.09 7.70 -8.03
C VAL A 146 5.43 8.58 -6.98
N LEU A 147 5.05 8.05 -5.84
CA LEU A 147 4.52 8.83 -4.71
C LEU A 147 5.54 9.89 -4.28
N ALA A 148 6.80 9.53 -4.04
CA ALA A 148 7.84 10.49 -3.66
C ALA A 148 8.00 11.61 -4.70
N ALA A 149 7.92 11.25 -5.99
CA ALA A 149 8.01 12.21 -7.08
C ALA A 149 6.80 13.14 -7.22
N THR A 150 5.57 12.62 -7.02
CA THR A 150 4.32 13.34 -7.31
C THR A 150 3.76 14.07 -6.10
N VAL A 151 3.96 13.55 -4.90
CA VAL A 151 3.43 14.09 -3.63
C VAL A 151 4.39 15.11 -2.98
N PRO A 152 5.53 15.46 -3.55
CA PRO A 152 6.76 15.99 -2.98
C PRO A 152 6.94 15.63 -1.48
N ALA A 153 7.13 14.36 -1.23
CA ALA A 153 7.32 13.81 0.11
C ALA A 153 8.50 12.82 0.12
N ALA A 154 9.12 12.60 1.29
CA ALA A 154 9.91 11.40 1.51
C ALA A 154 8.96 10.23 1.79
N VAL A 155 9.20 9.07 1.16
CA VAL A 155 8.39 7.87 1.36
C VAL A 155 9.25 6.78 1.98
N ALA A 156 8.88 6.32 3.17
CA ALA A 156 9.54 5.27 3.92
C ALA A 156 8.72 3.97 3.76
N SER A 157 9.06 3.14 2.77
CA SER A 157 8.38 1.87 2.49
C SER A 157 8.93 0.77 3.39
N VAL A 158 8.07 0.18 4.22
CA VAL A 158 8.46 -0.84 5.22
C VAL A 158 8.50 -2.21 4.58
N ASP A 159 9.63 -2.91 4.73
CA ASP A 159 9.81 -4.31 4.37
C ASP A 159 9.52 -5.16 5.61
N TYR A 160 8.24 -5.40 5.87
CA TYR A 160 7.74 -6.15 7.01
C TYR A 160 7.79 -7.66 6.76
N ARG A 161 7.82 -8.46 7.84
CA ARG A 161 7.84 -9.92 7.77
C ARG A 161 6.56 -10.49 7.18
N LEU A 162 6.71 -11.52 6.35
CA LEU A 162 5.63 -12.16 5.61
C LEU A 162 5.19 -13.47 6.24
N ALA A 163 3.92 -13.77 6.09
CA ALA A 163 3.33 -15.07 6.39
C ALA A 163 3.54 -16.05 5.20
N PRO A 164 3.48 -17.36 5.45
CA PRO A 164 3.19 -18.04 6.71
C PRO A 164 4.40 -18.18 7.65
N GLU A 165 5.60 -17.81 7.20
CA GLU A 165 6.83 -17.91 8.00
C GLU A 165 6.71 -17.06 9.27
N HIS A 166 6.05 -15.91 9.15
CA HIS A 166 5.76 -14.98 10.24
C HIS A 166 4.29 -14.57 10.18
N ARG A 167 3.42 -15.40 10.75
CA ARG A 167 1.98 -15.13 10.83
C ARG A 167 1.69 -13.86 11.63
N LEU A 168 0.53 -13.28 11.40
CA LEU A 168 0.06 -12.18 12.24
C LEU A 168 0.06 -12.59 13.72
N PRO A 169 0.52 -11.70 14.63
CA PRO A 169 0.66 -10.24 14.45
C PRO A 169 2.02 -9.75 13.92
N ALA A 170 2.93 -10.58 13.43
CA ALA A 170 4.31 -10.17 13.12
C ALA A 170 4.39 -8.88 12.28
N ALA A 171 3.59 -8.74 11.22
CA ALA A 171 3.56 -7.52 10.41
C ALA A 171 3.06 -6.28 11.18
N PHE A 172 2.20 -6.46 12.18
CA PHE A 172 1.72 -5.36 13.04
C PHE A 172 2.78 -4.95 14.07
N ASP A 173 3.54 -5.92 14.58
CA ASP A 173 4.68 -5.64 15.46
C ASP A 173 5.78 -4.87 14.71
N ASP A 174 6.07 -5.27 13.47
CA ASP A 174 7.01 -4.58 12.59
C ASP A 174 6.52 -3.16 12.26
N ALA A 175 5.22 -2.97 12.12
CA ALA A 175 4.62 -1.65 11.93
C ALA A 175 4.79 -0.76 13.18
N ALA A 176 4.66 -1.33 14.38
CA ALA A 176 4.93 -0.59 15.62
C ALA A 176 6.42 -0.21 15.75
N ASP A 177 7.34 -1.08 15.28
CA ASP A 177 8.77 -0.77 15.18
C ASP A 177 9.01 0.38 14.18
N ALA A 178 8.34 0.34 13.03
CA ALA A 178 8.42 1.40 12.03
C ALA A 178 7.91 2.76 12.56
N VAL A 179 6.88 2.77 13.39
CA VAL A 179 6.40 3.98 14.09
C VAL A 179 7.50 4.52 15.02
N ARG A 180 8.17 3.67 15.78
CA ARG A 180 9.31 4.09 16.64
C ARG A 180 10.47 4.63 15.82
N TRP A 181 10.78 3.98 14.70
CA TRP A 181 11.80 4.45 13.76
C TRP A 181 11.45 5.83 13.20
N VAL A 182 10.20 6.04 12.73
CA VAL A 182 9.73 7.35 12.25
C VAL A 182 9.87 8.42 13.32
N ARG A 183 9.51 8.12 14.57
CA ARG A 183 9.63 9.06 15.69
C ARG A 183 11.09 9.49 15.89
N SER A 184 12.03 8.55 15.84
CA SER A 184 13.46 8.84 15.96
C SER A 184 13.98 9.61 14.75
N TYR A 185 13.57 9.21 13.54
CA TYR A 185 13.96 9.86 12.29
C TYR A 185 13.41 11.30 12.20
N ALA A 186 12.16 11.52 12.58
CA ALA A 186 11.52 12.83 12.58
C ALA A 186 12.07 13.75 13.68
N ALA A 187 12.61 13.21 14.78
CA ALA A 187 13.24 14.02 15.84
C ALA A 187 14.43 14.84 15.33
N GLY A 188 15.12 14.36 14.28
CA GLY A 188 16.17 15.12 13.57
C GLY A 188 15.64 16.29 12.72
N SER A 189 14.32 16.43 12.58
CA SER A 189 13.66 17.46 11.77
C SER A 189 12.39 17.94 12.48
N PRO A 190 12.50 18.77 13.53
CA PRO A 190 11.36 19.24 14.30
C PRO A 190 10.28 19.90 13.41
N GLY A 191 9.02 19.55 13.65
CA GLY A 191 7.88 20.05 12.88
C GLY A 191 7.63 19.37 11.53
N ARG A 192 8.42 18.33 11.16
CA ARG A 192 8.22 17.58 9.94
C ARG A 192 6.84 16.92 9.92
N PRO A 193 5.98 17.18 8.92
CA PRO A 193 4.69 16.52 8.82
C PRO A 193 4.85 15.02 8.57
N VAL A 194 4.19 14.18 9.38
CA VAL A 194 4.21 12.73 9.26
C VAL A 194 2.83 12.21 8.85
N PHE A 195 2.81 11.37 7.84
CA PHE A 195 1.64 10.65 7.36
C PHE A 195 1.90 9.15 7.44
N ILE A 196 0.85 8.37 7.66
CA ILE A 196 0.89 6.91 7.51
C ILE A 196 -0.03 6.54 6.36
N MET A 197 0.45 5.66 5.49
CA MET A 197 -0.27 5.22 4.31
C MET A 197 -0.11 3.72 4.10
N GLY A 198 -1.16 3.07 3.61
CA GLY A 198 -1.05 1.68 3.16
C GLY A 198 -2.02 1.37 2.05
N CYS A 199 -1.65 0.35 1.26
CA CYS A 199 -2.46 -0.19 0.17
C CYS A 199 -2.83 -1.63 0.46
N HIS A 200 -4.09 -1.99 0.23
CA HIS A 200 -4.64 -3.34 0.40
C HIS A 200 -4.46 -3.84 1.86
N ASN A 201 -3.79 -4.98 2.11
CA ASN A 201 -3.45 -5.38 3.48
C ASN A 201 -2.53 -4.38 4.18
N GLY A 202 -1.68 -3.68 3.43
CA GLY A 202 -0.88 -2.57 3.97
C GLY A 202 -1.73 -1.45 4.56
N ALA A 203 -2.98 -1.24 4.09
CA ALA A 203 -3.90 -0.29 4.70
C ALA A 203 -4.38 -0.76 6.08
N SER A 204 -4.60 -2.07 6.26
CA SER A 204 -4.92 -2.64 7.58
C SER A 204 -3.71 -2.53 8.54
N ILE A 205 -2.48 -2.69 8.01
CA ILE A 205 -1.24 -2.44 8.78
C ILE A 205 -1.15 -0.95 9.14
N ALA A 206 -1.37 -0.04 8.19
CA ALA A 206 -1.32 1.40 8.39
C ALA A 206 -2.32 1.89 9.45
N PHE A 207 -3.53 1.32 9.48
CA PHE A 207 -4.52 1.62 10.50
C PHE A 207 -4.01 1.26 11.91
N ARG A 208 -3.44 0.07 12.09
CA ARG A 208 -2.86 -0.36 13.38
C ARG A 208 -1.61 0.45 13.74
N ALA A 209 -0.78 0.79 12.76
CA ALA A 209 0.37 1.69 12.94
C ALA A 209 -0.06 3.09 13.42
N ALA A 210 -1.17 3.63 12.87
CA ALA A 210 -1.69 4.93 13.30
C ALA A 210 -2.24 4.89 14.73
N LEU A 211 -2.89 3.80 15.14
CA LEU A 211 -3.28 3.59 16.54
C LEU A 211 -2.06 3.51 17.47
N ALA A 212 -1.02 2.78 17.06
CA ALA A 212 0.23 2.70 17.82
C ALA A 212 0.94 4.05 17.91
N ALA A 213 0.93 4.85 16.84
CA ALA A 213 1.47 6.21 16.82
C ALA A 213 0.73 7.12 17.83
N ALA A 214 -0.60 7.06 17.83
CA ALA A 214 -1.43 7.82 18.78
C ALA A 214 -1.15 7.42 20.25
N ASP A 215 -0.97 6.12 20.52
CA ASP A 215 -0.64 5.62 21.85
C ASP A 215 0.79 6.03 22.29
N GLN A 216 1.72 6.17 21.33
CA GLN A 216 3.10 6.62 21.58
C GLN A 216 3.24 8.15 21.58
N GLY A 217 2.17 8.91 21.37
CA GLY A 217 2.18 10.37 21.32
C GLY A 217 2.93 10.95 20.09
N LEU A 218 3.01 10.18 19.00
CA LEU A 218 3.48 10.69 17.72
C LEU A 218 2.32 11.41 17.01
N GLU A 219 2.49 12.71 16.77
CA GLU A 219 1.51 13.49 16.03
C GLU A 219 1.56 13.14 14.54
N LEU A 220 0.43 12.69 14.00
CA LEU A 220 0.26 12.41 12.59
C LEU A 220 -0.58 13.51 11.94
N ARG A 221 -0.21 13.91 10.72
CA ARG A 221 -0.96 14.86 9.90
C ARG A 221 -2.04 14.21 9.05
N GLY A 222 -1.95 12.90 8.82
CA GLY A 222 -2.98 12.16 8.10
C GLY A 222 -2.73 10.66 8.04
N LEU A 223 -3.82 9.92 7.82
CA LEU A 223 -3.85 8.49 7.58
C LEU A 223 -4.50 8.22 6.23
N ILE A 224 -3.84 7.46 5.36
CA ILE A 224 -4.30 7.15 4.00
C ILE A 224 -4.48 5.65 3.87
N LEU A 225 -5.71 5.22 3.65
CA LEU A 225 -6.09 3.82 3.54
C LEU A 225 -6.64 3.53 2.14
N ASN A 226 -5.83 2.90 1.30
CA ASN A 226 -6.24 2.54 -0.06
C ASN A 226 -6.68 1.08 -0.12
N GLN A 227 -7.97 0.86 -0.38
CA GLN A 227 -8.58 -0.47 -0.60
C GLN A 227 -8.22 -1.47 0.53
N ALA A 228 -8.46 -1.06 1.80
CA ALA A 228 -8.11 -1.86 2.97
C ALA A 228 -8.65 -3.30 2.83
N HIS A 229 -7.74 -4.27 3.01
CA HIS A 229 -8.01 -5.68 2.86
C HIS A 229 -8.53 -6.29 4.17
N HIS A 230 -9.80 -6.56 4.19
CA HIS A 230 -10.50 -7.23 5.30
C HIS A 230 -11.36 -8.36 4.74
N SER A 231 -11.75 -9.29 5.59
CA SER A 231 -12.69 -10.36 5.27
C SER A 231 -13.51 -10.74 6.51
N GLY A 232 -14.23 -11.84 6.48
CA GLY A 232 -15.00 -12.42 7.56
C GLY A 232 -15.50 -13.81 7.17
N VAL A 233 -16.00 -14.56 8.12
CA VAL A 233 -16.58 -15.88 7.87
C VAL A 233 -17.85 -15.72 7.04
N GLU A 234 -18.76 -14.83 7.47
CA GLU A 234 -19.95 -14.47 6.69
C GLU A 234 -19.56 -13.57 5.51
N ARG A 235 -20.06 -13.90 4.32
CA ARG A 235 -19.74 -13.16 3.09
C ARG A 235 -20.62 -11.94 2.93
N THR A 236 -20.00 -10.83 2.56
CA THR A 236 -20.73 -9.62 2.18
C THR A 236 -21.29 -9.72 0.76
N ALA A 237 -22.19 -8.81 0.40
CA ALA A 237 -22.72 -8.71 -0.95
C ALA A 237 -21.61 -8.43 -1.98
N ALA A 238 -20.63 -7.59 -1.65
CA ALA A 238 -19.50 -7.29 -2.54
C ALA A 238 -18.59 -8.51 -2.75
N GLU A 239 -18.28 -9.27 -1.70
CA GLU A 239 -17.51 -10.52 -1.79
C GLU A 239 -18.25 -11.55 -2.67
N ASN A 240 -19.55 -11.77 -2.45
CA ASN A 240 -20.36 -12.69 -3.26
C ASN A 240 -20.47 -12.26 -4.74
N ALA A 241 -20.51 -10.95 -5.02
CA ALA A 241 -20.51 -10.42 -6.38
C ALA A 241 -19.16 -10.50 -7.09
N SER A 242 -18.08 -10.76 -6.34
CA SER A 242 -16.69 -10.72 -6.80
C SER A 242 -15.98 -12.07 -6.66
N VAL A 243 -16.72 -13.17 -6.68
CA VAL A 243 -16.16 -14.54 -6.55
C VAL A 243 -15.04 -14.78 -7.56
N ASP A 244 -15.22 -14.26 -8.78
CA ASP A 244 -14.30 -14.40 -9.91
C ASP A 244 -13.52 -13.09 -10.18
N ASP A 245 -13.22 -12.29 -9.12
CA ASP A 245 -12.40 -11.08 -9.28
C ASP A 245 -11.04 -11.43 -9.91
N ARG A 246 -10.54 -10.54 -10.77
CA ARG A 246 -9.32 -10.80 -11.56
C ARG A 246 -8.04 -10.70 -10.76
N VAL A 247 -8.07 -10.05 -9.60
CA VAL A 247 -6.89 -9.80 -8.78
C VAL A 247 -7.02 -10.49 -7.44
N LEU A 248 -8.22 -10.45 -6.86
CA LEU A 248 -8.51 -11.02 -5.55
C LEU A 248 -9.77 -11.91 -5.58
N PRO A 249 -9.77 -13.01 -6.39
CA PRO A 249 -10.87 -13.97 -6.37
C PRO A 249 -11.00 -14.61 -4.97
N LEU A 250 -12.23 -14.92 -4.55
CA LEU A 250 -12.49 -15.38 -3.18
C LEU A 250 -11.62 -16.56 -2.72
N PRO A 251 -11.38 -17.62 -3.52
CA PRO A 251 -10.49 -18.71 -3.07
C PRO A 251 -9.06 -18.26 -2.80
N ALA A 252 -8.52 -17.32 -3.60
CA ALA A 252 -7.20 -16.76 -3.36
C ALA A 252 -7.18 -15.85 -2.12
N ASN A 253 -8.24 -15.04 -1.93
CA ASN A 253 -8.41 -14.22 -0.73
C ASN A 253 -8.46 -15.11 0.54
N ASP A 254 -9.20 -16.21 0.49
CA ASP A 254 -9.31 -17.14 1.62
C ASP A 254 -7.98 -17.78 1.98
N LEU A 255 -7.23 -18.23 0.95
CA LEU A 255 -5.89 -18.78 1.17
C LEU A 255 -4.92 -17.76 1.76
N LEU A 256 -4.94 -16.51 1.29
CA LEU A 256 -4.10 -15.45 1.87
C LEU A 256 -4.40 -15.26 3.36
N TRP A 257 -5.66 -15.26 3.76
CA TRP A 257 -6.03 -15.17 5.17
C TRP A 257 -5.70 -16.42 5.98
N GLU A 258 -5.87 -17.61 5.41
CA GLU A 258 -5.47 -18.88 6.04
C GLU A 258 -3.96 -18.91 6.34
N LEU A 259 -3.14 -18.42 5.40
CA LEU A 259 -1.70 -18.34 5.57
C LEU A 259 -1.28 -17.23 6.55
N ALA A 260 -2.02 -16.11 6.60
CA ALA A 260 -1.66 -14.93 7.39
C ALA A 260 -2.11 -14.99 8.85
N LEU A 261 -3.31 -15.53 9.13
CA LEU A 261 -3.88 -15.56 10.48
C LEU A 261 -3.10 -16.50 11.42
N PRO A 262 -3.19 -16.29 12.75
CA PRO A 262 -2.68 -17.25 13.71
C PRO A 262 -3.24 -18.65 13.48
N PHE A 263 -2.51 -19.68 13.88
CA PHE A 263 -2.99 -21.06 13.76
C PHE A 263 -4.33 -21.23 14.47
N ALA A 264 -5.25 -21.96 13.82
CA ALA A 264 -6.61 -22.23 14.28
C ALA A 264 -7.54 -20.98 14.40
N ALA A 265 -7.09 -19.80 13.99
CA ALA A 265 -7.98 -18.65 13.86
C ALA A 265 -8.75 -18.69 12.54
N ASP A 266 -10.00 -18.28 12.58
CA ASP A 266 -10.83 -18.08 11.38
C ASP A 266 -10.85 -16.60 10.94
N ARG A 267 -11.64 -16.32 9.91
CA ARG A 267 -11.71 -14.96 9.34
C ARG A 267 -12.52 -13.97 10.19
N ASP A 268 -13.15 -14.40 11.29
CA ASP A 268 -13.76 -13.49 12.27
C ASP A 268 -12.78 -13.01 13.34
N HIS A 269 -11.51 -13.44 13.26
CA HIS A 269 -10.44 -12.92 14.09
C HIS A 269 -10.25 -11.41 13.88
N GLU A 270 -9.90 -10.66 14.94
CA GLU A 270 -9.70 -9.20 14.92
C GLU A 270 -8.65 -8.71 13.89
N TYR A 271 -7.77 -9.57 13.40
CA TYR A 271 -6.78 -9.22 12.37
C TYR A 271 -7.39 -9.20 10.97
N CYS A 272 -8.52 -9.85 10.78
CA CYS A 272 -9.20 -10.02 9.49
C CYS A 272 -10.53 -9.28 9.43
N ASN A 273 -11.39 -9.47 10.41
CA ASN A 273 -12.74 -8.90 10.42
C ASN A 273 -12.73 -7.49 11.06
N PRO A 274 -13.12 -6.44 10.30
CA PRO A 274 -13.10 -5.08 10.80
C PRO A 274 -14.14 -4.86 11.92
N GLU A 275 -15.24 -5.60 11.98
CA GLU A 275 -16.23 -5.50 13.05
C GLU A 275 -15.65 -5.98 14.38
N THR A 276 -14.99 -7.15 14.38
CA THR A 276 -14.30 -7.70 15.55
C THR A 276 -13.13 -6.81 15.96
N MET A 277 -12.34 -6.33 14.99
CA MET A 277 -11.23 -5.40 15.22
C MET A 277 -11.72 -4.13 15.94
N LEU A 278 -12.80 -3.52 15.43
CA LEU A 278 -13.35 -2.26 15.96
C LEU A 278 -14.00 -2.45 17.32
N ALA A 279 -14.60 -3.61 17.60
CA ALA A 279 -15.13 -3.95 18.91
C ALA A 279 -14.05 -3.93 20.01
N GLY A 280 -12.80 -4.25 19.65
CA GLY A 280 -11.64 -4.20 20.55
C GLY A 280 -11.02 -2.80 20.71
N VAL A 281 -11.47 -1.77 19.96
CA VAL A 281 -10.90 -0.42 20.00
C VAL A 281 -11.92 0.59 20.52
N SER A 282 -11.62 1.25 21.63
CA SER A 282 -12.53 2.25 22.20
C SER A 282 -12.70 3.47 21.27
N LYS A 283 -13.88 4.09 21.26
CA LYS A 283 -14.14 5.34 20.52
C LYS A 283 -13.16 6.45 20.92
N ALA A 284 -12.76 6.52 22.18
CA ALA A 284 -11.77 7.48 22.65
C ALA A 284 -10.38 7.28 22.01
N ARG A 285 -10.00 6.02 21.76
CA ARG A 285 -8.74 5.69 21.05
C ARG A 285 -8.86 6.00 19.56
N LEU A 286 -9.97 5.67 18.92
CA LEU A 286 -10.21 6.03 17.51
C LEU A 286 -10.18 7.54 17.29
N ARG A 287 -10.75 8.33 18.22
CA ARG A 287 -10.79 9.80 18.13
C ARG A 287 -9.39 10.46 18.13
N LYS A 288 -8.35 9.74 18.55
CA LYS A 288 -6.96 10.22 18.50
C LYS A 288 -6.33 10.07 17.10
N LEU A 289 -7.00 9.38 16.18
CA LEU A 289 -6.50 9.25 14.81
C LEU A 289 -6.54 10.61 14.09
N PRO A 290 -5.58 10.87 13.19
CA PRO A 290 -5.55 12.07 12.38
C PRO A 290 -6.69 12.08 11.35
N PRO A 291 -6.88 13.16 10.58
CA PRO A 291 -7.71 13.13 9.38
C PRO A 291 -7.39 11.93 8.51
N CYS A 292 -8.42 11.26 8.00
CA CYS A 292 -8.29 10.01 7.24
C CYS A 292 -8.78 10.18 5.81
N LEU A 293 -7.97 9.77 4.83
CA LEU A 293 -8.39 9.54 3.45
C LEU A 293 -8.60 8.04 3.23
N VAL A 294 -9.82 7.65 2.90
CA VAL A 294 -10.16 6.25 2.59
C VAL A 294 -10.55 6.14 1.13
N LEU A 295 -9.80 5.36 0.39
CA LEU A 295 -10.02 5.12 -1.04
C LEU A 295 -10.53 3.70 -1.26
N GLY A 296 -11.51 3.54 -2.16
CA GLY A 296 -12.09 2.25 -2.53
C GLY A 296 -12.57 2.25 -3.97
N ARG A 297 -13.04 1.09 -4.45
CA ARG A 297 -13.58 0.90 -5.80
C ARG A 297 -14.89 0.12 -5.77
N LYS A 298 -15.78 0.40 -6.74
CA LYS A 298 -17.13 -0.22 -6.78
C LYS A 298 -17.13 -1.74 -6.87
N LYS A 299 -16.13 -2.32 -7.54
CA LYS A 299 -16.00 -3.77 -7.75
C LYS A 299 -14.88 -4.38 -6.90
N ASP A 300 -14.45 -3.69 -5.84
CA ASP A 300 -13.47 -4.22 -4.90
C ASP A 300 -14.14 -5.23 -3.96
N PRO A 301 -13.68 -6.51 -3.88
CA PRO A 301 -14.28 -7.51 -2.99
C PRO A 301 -14.44 -7.05 -1.54
N PRO A 302 -13.44 -6.48 -0.85
CA PRO A 302 -13.57 -6.01 0.54
C PRO A 302 -14.31 -4.67 0.70
N ARG A 303 -14.93 -4.10 -0.34
CA ARG A 303 -15.56 -2.77 -0.30
C ARG A 303 -16.56 -2.60 0.84
N ASP A 304 -17.41 -3.58 1.07
CA ASP A 304 -18.45 -3.44 2.12
C ASP A 304 -17.81 -3.41 3.50
N ARG A 305 -16.72 -4.13 3.72
CA ARG A 305 -15.94 -4.09 4.95
C ARG A 305 -15.18 -2.78 5.14
N GLN A 306 -14.70 -2.18 4.07
CA GLN A 306 -14.12 -0.83 4.10
C GLN A 306 -15.17 0.21 4.53
N ARG A 307 -16.44 0.05 4.13
CA ARG A 307 -17.54 0.91 4.57
C ARG A 307 -17.82 0.78 6.06
N VAL A 308 -17.71 -0.42 6.64
CA VAL A 308 -17.79 -0.63 8.09
C VAL A 308 -16.73 0.19 8.82
N LEU A 309 -15.48 0.13 8.35
CA LEU A 309 -14.39 0.93 8.92
C LEU A 309 -14.68 2.43 8.83
N VAL A 310 -15.09 2.94 7.65
CA VAL A 310 -15.44 4.35 7.45
C VAL A 310 -16.56 4.79 8.39
N ALA A 311 -17.62 3.99 8.54
CA ALA A 311 -18.73 4.30 9.42
C ALA A 311 -18.27 4.42 10.88
N ALA A 312 -17.49 3.46 11.37
CA ALA A 312 -16.98 3.46 12.73
C ALA A 312 -16.04 4.64 13.02
N LEU A 313 -15.18 5.01 12.09
CA LEU A 313 -14.29 6.17 12.23
C LEU A 313 -15.11 7.47 12.34
N ARG A 314 -16.12 7.66 11.48
CA ARG A 314 -17.00 8.82 11.52
C ARG A 314 -17.82 8.87 12.81
N GLU A 315 -18.35 7.73 13.25
CA GLU A 315 -19.08 7.62 14.52
C GLU A 315 -18.20 7.95 15.73
N ALA A 316 -16.92 7.65 15.66
CA ALA A 316 -15.93 8.04 16.67
C ALA A 316 -15.57 9.55 16.62
N GLY A 317 -15.98 10.28 15.58
CA GLY A 317 -15.69 11.69 15.40
C GLY A 317 -14.34 11.98 14.71
N VAL A 318 -13.80 10.99 13.98
CA VAL A 318 -12.62 11.17 13.12
C VAL A 318 -13.05 11.90 11.85
N ASP A 319 -12.24 12.86 11.40
CA ASP A 319 -12.43 13.49 10.08
C ASP A 319 -12.07 12.49 8.98
N VAL A 320 -13.10 12.05 8.21
CA VAL A 320 -12.93 11.01 7.20
C VAL A 320 -13.41 11.47 5.83
N GLU A 321 -12.46 11.67 4.94
CA GLU A 321 -12.70 11.80 3.51
C GLU A 321 -12.73 10.40 2.87
N ALA A 322 -13.92 9.92 2.48
CA ALA A 322 -14.08 8.60 1.86
C ALA A 322 -14.46 8.73 0.39
N ARG A 323 -13.66 8.17 -0.51
CA ARG A 323 -13.87 8.11 -1.96
C ARG A 323 -14.01 6.64 -2.38
N MET A 324 -15.24 6.09 -2.22
CA MET A 324 -15.52 4.66 -2.33
C MET A 324 -16.25 4.25 -3.62
N ASP A 325 -16.66 5.23 -4.43
CA ASP A 325 -17.55 5.00 -5.57
C ASP A 325 -16.86 5.06 -6.94
N GLY A 326 -15.53 5.12 -6.96
CA GLY A 326 -14.73 5.06 -8.19
C GLY A 326 -14.97 3.76 -8.95
N ALA A 327 -15.08 3.84 -10.27
CA ALA A 327 -15.14 2.64 -11.11
C ALA A 327 -13.81 1.85 -10.99
N GLY A 328 -13.90 0.51 -10.98
CA GLY A 328 -12.71 -0.34 -10.96
C GLY A 328 -12.82 -1.53 -10.01
N PHE A 329 -11.74 -2.29 -9.96
CA PHE A 329 -11.56 -3.53 -9.20
C PHE A 329 -10.39 -3.38 -8.21
N HIS A 330 -10.09 -4.42 -7.44
CA HIS A 330 -9.00 -4.41 -6.46
C HIS A 330 -7.63 -4.11 -7.09
N ALA A 331 -6.85 -3.25 -6.49
CA ALA A 331 -5.49 -2.89 -6.91
C ALA A 331 -5.37 -2.35 -8.36
N MET A 332 -6.44 -1.79 -8.92
CA MET A 332 -6.47 -1.33 -10.32
C MET A 332 -5.37 -0.31 -10.63
N GLU A 333 -4.94 0.48 -9.68
CA GLU A 333 -3.85 1.46 -9.80
C GLU A 333 -2.49 0.81 -10.13
N LEU A 334 -2.28 -0.46 -9.78
CA LEU A 334 -1.05 -1.19 -10.15
C LEU A 334 -1.03 -1.62 -11.62
N PHE A 335 -2.21 -1.67 -12.27
CA PHE A 335 -2.36 -2.19 -13.64
C PHE A 335 -2.71 -1.12 -14.68
N LYS A 336 -3.26 0.01 -14.26
CA LYS A 336 -3.80 1.05 -15.14
C LYS A 336 -3.15 2.40 -14.85
N PRO A 337 -2.31 2.92 -15.76
CA PRO A 337 -1.59 4.19 -15.56
C PRO A 337 -2.49 5.37 -15.20
N ASN A 338 -3.67 5.48 -15.84
CA ASN A 338 -4.63 6.55 -15.52
C ASN A 338 -5.18 6.44 -14.10
N CYS A 339 -5.41 5.21 -13.60
CA CYS A 339 -5.87 4.98 -12.24
C CYS A 339 -4.75 5.22 -11.21
N ALA A 340 -3.50 4.90 -11.57
CA ALA A 340 -2.33 5.28 -10.78
C ALA A 340 -2.17 6.80 -10.67
N ALA A 341 -2.34 7.53 -11.79
CA ALA A 341 -2.28 8.99 -11.81
C ALA A 341 -3.40 9.61 -10.95
N GLU A 342 -4.64 9.14 -11.07
CA GLU A 342 -5.76 9.55 -10.24
C GLU A 342 -5.48 9.31 -8.74
N PHE A 343 -5.03 8.12 -8.40
CA PHE A 343 -4.66 7.75 -7.04
C PHE A 343 -3.58 8.68 -6.47
N ASN A 344 -2.47 8.87 -7.20
CA ASN A 344 -1.39 9.75 -6.78
C ASN A 344 -1.85 11.21 -6.62
N ALA A 345 -2.73 11.71 -7.51
CA ALA A 345 -3.29 13.05 -7.41
C ALA A 345 -4.16 13.21 -6.14
N GLN A 346 -4.96 12.19 -5.79
CA GLN A 346 -5.77 12.20 -4.58
C GLN A 346 -4.91 12.22 -3.31
N VAL A 347 -3.84 11.40 -3.28
CA VAL A 347 -2.88 11.37 -2.18
C VAL A 347 -2.15 12.71 -2.06
N ALA A 348 -1.66 13.27 -3.18
CA ALA A 348 -0.96 14.55 -3.20
C ALA A 348 -1.84 15.71 -2.71
N ASP A 349 -3.11 15.73 -3.11
CA ASP A 349 -4.07 16.72 -2.65
C ASP A 349 -4.31 16.63 -1.15
N PHE A 350 -4.53 15.43 -0.63
CA PHE A 350 -4.72 15.19 0.80
C PHE A 350 -3.47 15.59 1.61
N VAL A 351 -2.28 15.16 1.21
CA VAL A 351 -1.03 15.52 1.89
C VAL A 351 -0.81 17.04 1.90
N ARG A 352 -1.02 17.71 0.76
CA ARG A 352 -0.86 19.16 0.65
C ARG A 352 -1.80 19.92 1.62
N ARG A 353 -3.06 19.52 1.73
CA ARG A 353 -4.04 20.15 2.62
C ARG A 353 -3.73 19.97 4.11
N HIS A 354 -3.05 18.89 4.48
CA HIS A 354 -2.81 18.55 5.88
C HIS A 354 -1.34 18.72 6.32
N ALA A 355 -0.42 19.00 5.40
CA ALA A 355 0.99 19.23 5.76
C ALA A 355 1.24 20.53 6.53
N GLY A 356 0.28 21.49 6.53
CA GLY A 356 0.44 22.82 7.12
C GLY A 356 1.33 23.74 6.25
N ASP A 357 1.66 24.91 6.76
CA ASP A 357 2.45 25.94 6.05
C ASP A 357 3.93 25.54 5.76
N HIS A 358 4.29 24.30 6.06
CA HIS A 358 5.61 23.73 5.75
C HIS A 358 5.72 23.25 4.30
N GLY A 359 4.75 23.58 3.44
CA GLY A 359 4.77 23.25 2.02
C GLY A 359 6.00 23.88 1.34
N VAL A 360 7.03 23.02 1.12
CA VAL A 360 8.17 23.41 0.28
C VAL A 360 7.65 23.57 -1.13
N GLU A 361 7.59 24.81 -1.64
CA GLU A 361 7.51 25.03 -3.09
C GLU A 361 8.74 24.38 -3.73
N VAL A 362 8.54 23.21 -4.30
CA VAL A 362 9.57 22.59 -5.14
C VAL A 362 9.58 23.39 -6.45
N HIS A 363 10.43 24.40 -6.50
CA HIS A 363 10.70 25.10 -7.75
C HIS A 363 11.19 24.06 -8.76
N ALA A 364 10.41 23.88 -9.83
CA ALA A 364 10.86 23.17 -11.00
C ALA A 364 12.16 23.86 -11.48
N ALA A 365 13.29 23.21 -11.27
CA ALA A 365 14.54 23.68 -11.86
C ALA A 365 14.34 23.71 -13.38
N ARG A 366 14.12 24.89 -13.93
CA ARG A 366 14.20 25.12 -15.36
C ARG A 366 15.65 24.85 -15.76
N SER A 367 15.87 23.68 -16.32
CA SER A 367 17.12 23.43 -17.03
C SER A 367 17.22 24.41 -18.20
N ARG A 368 18.03 25.43 -18.05
CA ARG A 368 18.56 26.13 -19.20
C ARG A 368 19.62 25.22 -19.80
N LEU A 369 19.36 24.64 -20.91
CA LEU A 369 20.31 24.23 -21.94
C LEU A 369 19.88 24.85 -23.24
#